data_4d695ccf9dcd9ff6ca9e9ae08572cf11
#
_entry.id   4d695ccf9dcd9ff6ca9e9ae08572cf11
#
_cell.length_a   1.000
_cell.length_b   1.000
_cell.length_c   1.000
_cell.angle_alpha   90.00
_cell.angle_beta   90.00
_cell.angle_gamma   90.00
#
_symmetry.space_group_name_H-M   'P 1'
#
loop_
_entity.id
_entity.type
_entity.pdbx_description
1 polymer ?
#
loop_
_entity_poly.entity_id
_entity_poly.type
_entity_poly.pdbx_seq_one_letter_code
_entity_poly.pdbx_strand_id
1 'polypeptide(L)'
;MNQATELNATAQGFGASASQRLPIPDREAMSEAQRAAADSIINGPRKAIFGPFIPLLQTPALMERIGKTGEALRFEGKLTDNIRELAICVVARETGNQFEWQTHAPLAIKAGVPEQAIAALAAGRRPRGLAAEEACAADFVAELMLRHGVSDETYAEAVACFGQDGAVELTALAGYFVMVCWVMNVGRTPGPANAAAPGLHAFPG
;
A
#
# COMPACT_ATOMS: atom_id res chain seq x y z
N MET A 1 6.63 -4.13 27.62
CA MET A 1 6.42 -3.64 26.23
C MET A 1 6.61 -2.12 26.20
N ASN A 2 7.46 -1.63 25.34
CA ASN A 2 8.04 -0.30 25.40
C ASN A 2 7.07 0.75 24.81
N GLN A 3 6.45 1.59 25.64
CA GLN A 3 5.66 2.77 25.26
C GLN A 3 6.46 3.81 24.45
N ALA A 4 7.80 3.68 24.40
CA ALA A 4 8.67 4.61 23.67
C ALA A 4 8.65 4.41 22.14
N THR A 5 8.17 3.27 21.63
CA THR A 5 8.18 2.95 20.19
C THR A 5 6.92 3.46 19.46
N GLU A 6 5.85 3.76 20.19
CA GLU A 6 4.60 4.29 19.63
C GLU A 6 4.62 5.80 19.35
N LEU A 7 5.54 6.53 19.98
CA LEU A 7 5.58 8.00 19.95
C LEU A 7 6.00 8.62 18.60
N ASN A 8 6.52 7.83 17.65
CA ASN A 8 6.99 8.31 16.35
C ASN A 8 6.19 7.78 15.14
N ALA A 9 5.17 6.96 15.36
CA ALA A 9 4.35 6.46 14.27
C ALA A 9 3.27 7.47 13.88
N THR A 10 3.08 7.66 12.56
CA THR A 10 2.00 8.53 12.06
C THR A 10 0.66 7.83 12.26
N ALA A 11 -0.25 8.46 13.00
CA ALA A 11 -1.57 7.92 13.26
C ALA A 11 -2.38 7.76 11.97
N GLN A 12 -3.14 6.67 11.89
CA GLN A 12 -4.09 6.40 10.82
C GLN A 12 -5.51 6.67 11.30
N GLY A 13 -6.31 7.42 10.53
CA GLY A 13 -7.73 7.62 10.77
C GLY A 13 -8.13 9.09 10.85
N PHE A 14 -9.42 9.30 11.09
CA PHE A 14 -10.06 10.60 11.16
C PHE A 14 -10.24 11.04 12.63
N GLY A 15 -9.87 12.28 12.91
CA GLY A 15 -10.09 12.92 14.22
C GLY A 15 -8.97 12.77 15.24
N ALA A 16 -9.14 13.44 16.39
CA ALA A 16 -8.10 13.66 17.39
C ALA A 16 -7.69 12.40 18.20
N SER A 17 -8.49 11.33 18.18
CA SER A 17 -8.14 10.08 18.87
C SER A 17 -7.92 8.96 17.87
N ALA A 18 -6.74 8.90 17.32
CA ALA A 18 -6.34 7.91 16.34
C ALA A 18 -5.76 6.63 16.97
N SER A 19 -6.32 6.16 18.08
CA SER A 19 -5.90 4.89 18.67
C SER A 19 -6.20 3.73 17.73
N GLN A 20 -5.24 2.81 17.61
CA GLN A 20 -5.39 1.60 16.81
C GLN A 20 -6.56 0.75 17.33
N ARG A 21 -7.48 0.35 16.44
CA ARG A 21 -8.65 -0.46 16.79
C ARG A 21 -8.36 -1.95 16.90
N LEU A 22 -7.43 -2.42 16.07
CA LEU A 22 -7.07 -3.84 15.94
C LEU A 22 -5.55 -4.00 16.11
N PRO A 23 -5.02 -3.86 17.34
CA PRO A 23 -3.60 -4.10 17.62
C PRO A 23 -3.27 -5.58 17.49
N ILE A 24 -1.98 -5.91 17.34
CA ILE A 24 -1.52 -7.30 17.42
C ILE A 24 -1.78 -7.80 18.84
N PRO A 25 -2.55 -8.90 19.01
CA PRO A 25 -2.72 -9.50 20.33
C PRO A 25 -1.42 -10.16 20.81
N ASP A 26 -1.27 -10.29 22.12
CA ASP A 26 -0.19 -11.10 22.68
C ASP A 26 -0.28 -12.54 22.15
N ARG A 27 0.87 -13.18 21.91
CA ARG A 27 0.90 -14.51 21.28
C ARG A 27 0.11 -15.57 22.06
N GLU A 28 0.10 -15.46 23.38
CA GLU A 28 -0.65 -16.33 24.29
C GLU A 28 -2.17 -16.14 24.15
N ALA A 29 -2.61 -14.95 23.78
CA ALA A 29 -4.02 -14.63 23.55
C ALA A 29 -4.49 -15.01 22.14
N MET A 30 -3.59 -15.34 21.22
CA MET A 30 -3.94 -15.74 19.87
C MET A 30 -4.59 -17.14 19.88
N SER A 31 -5.59 -17.35 19.02
CA SER A 31 -6.09 -18.69 18.69
C SER A 31 -4.99 -19.49 17.95
N GLU A 32 -5.19 -20.81 17.87
CA GLU A 32 -4.28 -21.67 17.11
C GLU A 32 -4.18 -21.26 15.64
N ALA A 33 -5.32 -20.94 15.01
CA ALA A 33 -5.36 -20.47 13.63
C ALA A 33 -4.62 -19.12 13.45
N GLN A 34 -4.73 -18.20 14.39
CA GLN A 34 -4.00 -16.94 14.35
C GLN A 34 -2.49 -17.17 14.49
N ARG A 35 -2.06 -18.05 15.38
CA ARG A 35 -0.64 -18.39 15.53
C ARG A 35 -0.08 -19.01 14.26
N ALA A 36 -0.80 -19.97 13.66
CA ALA A 36 -0.39 -20.62 12.42
C ALA A 36 -0.26 -19.63 11.27
N ALA A 37 -1.23 -18.74 11.08
CA ALA A 37 -1.18 -17.70 10.05
C ALA A 37 -0.06 -16.69 10.31
N ALA A 38 0.15 -16.29 11.57
CA ALA A 38 1.25 -15.44 11.97
C ALA A 38 2.62 -16.08 11.62
N ASP A 39 2.80 -17.35 11.98
CA ASP A 39 4.02 -18.10 11.69
C ASP A 39 4.27 -18.26 10.18
N SER A 40 3.21 -18.45 9.39
CA SER A 40 3.29 -18.50 7.92
C SER A 40 3.86 -17.20 7.33
N ILE A 41 3.40 -16.04 7.81
CA ILE A 41 3.91 -14.73 7.36
C ILE A 41 5.36 -14.50 7.84
N ILE A 42 5.66 -14.81 9.09
CA ILE A 42 7.00 -14.62 9.67
C ILE A 42 8.05 -15.53 8.98
N ASN A 43 7.67 -16.75 8.66
CA ASN A 43 8.57 -17.69 7.97
C ASN A 43 8.67 -17.42 6.46
N GLY A 44 7.72 -16.67 5.90
CA GLY A 44 7.71 -16.23 4.50
C GLY A 44 8.71 -15.09 4.21
N PRO A 45 8.63 -14.47 3.02
CA PRO A 45 9.54 -13.41 2.61
C PRO A 45 9.43 -12.13 3.47
N ARG A 46 8.31 -11.92 4.17
CA ARG A 46 8.06 -10.71 4.97
C ARG A 46 8.75 -10.68 6.32
N LYS A 47 9.06 -11.82 6.90
CA LYS A 47 9.83 -12.00 8.16
C LYS A 47 9.20 -11.44 9.44
N ALA A 48 8.09 -10.70 9.34
CA ALA A 48 7.39 -10.12 10.49
C ALA A 48 5.91 -9.86 10.16
N ILE A 49 5.08 -9.70 11.20
CA ILE A 49 3.71 -9.21 11.06
C ILE A 49 3.74 -7.70 11.16
N PHE A 50 3.33 -7.03 10.10
CA PHE A 50 3.23 -5.57 10.03
C PHE A 50 2.14 -5.16 9.03
N GLY A 51 1.79 -3.88 9.04
CA GLY A 51 0.85 -3.30 8.07
C GLY A 51 -0.49 -4.04 8.05
N PRO A 52 -0.97 -4.45 6.87
CA PRO A 52 -2.29 -5.07 6.72
C PRO A 52 -2.41 -6.41 7.44
N PHE A 53 -1.29 -7.11 7.71
CA PHE A 53 -1.31 -8.39 8.41
C PHE A 53 -1.71 -8.27 9.88
N ILE A 54 -1.58 -7.06 10.46
CA ILE A 54 -2.04 -6.80 11.83
C ILE A 54 -3.57 -6.95 11.93
N PRO A 55 -4.40 -6.16 11.24
CA PRO A 55 -5.85 -6.34 11.29
C PRO A 55 -6.33 -7.65 10.65
N LEU A 56 -5.63 -8.18 9.64
CA LEU A 56 -5.97 -9.44 8.98
C LEU A 56 -5.80 -10.67 9.88
N LEU A 57 -5.05 -10.58 10.99
CA LEU A 57 -5.01 -11.63 12.02
C LEU A 57 -6.38 -11.99 12.59
N GLN A 58 -7.38 -11.09 12.49
CA GLN A 58 -8.76 -11.40 12.90
C GLN A 58 -9.42 -12.44 11.96
N THR A 59 -8.87 -12.63 10.77
CA THR A 59 -9.36 -13.58 9.76
C THR A 59 -8.20 -14.38 9.17
N PRO A 60 -7.63 -15.36 9.91
CA PRO A 60 -6.38 -16.04 9.55
C PRO A 60 -6.38 -16.66 8.15
N ALA A 61 -7.46 -17.34 7.79
CA ALA A 61 -7.58 -18.00 6.48
C ALA A 61 -7.63 -16.98 5.31
N LEU A 62 -8.19 -15.78 5.53
CA LEU A 62 -8.19 -14.70 4.56
C LEU A 62 -6.82 -14.05 4.49
N MET A 63 -6.16 -13.85 5.63
CA MET A 63 -4.80 -13.31 5.72
C MET A 63 -3.80 -14.10 4.88
N GLU A 64 -3.84 -15.43 4.93
CA GLU A 64 -2.96 -16.29 4.12
C GLU A 64 -3.17 -16.10 2.62
N ARG A 65 -4.43 -16.06 2.16
CA ARG A 65 -4.76 -15.88 0.74
C ARG A 65 -4.37 -14.50 0.23
N ILE A 66 -4.67 -13.47 1.01
CA ILE A 66 -4.26 -12.09 0.71
C ILE A 66 -2.73 -11.98 0.68
N GLY A 67 -2.05 -12.63 1.62
CA GLY A 67 -0.60 -12.70 1.66
C GLY A 67 0.00 -13.26 0.38
N LYS A 68 -0.51 -14.39 -0.11
CA LYS A 68 -0.05 -15.02 -1.36
C LYS A 68 -0.35 -14.17 -2.59
N THR A 69 -1.53 -13.55 -2.67
CA THR A 69 -1.84 -12.60 -3.75
C THR A 69 -0.84 -11.45 -3.80
N GLY A 70 -0.54 -10.87 -2.63
CA GLY A 70 0.44 -9.80 -2.53
C GLY A 70 1.88 -10.25 -2.84
N GLU A 71 2.24 -11.52 -2.59
CA GLU A 71 3.53 -12.09 -2.99
C GLU A 71 3.63 -12.18 -4.51
N ALA A 72 2.62 -12.72 -5.17
CA ALA A 72 2.57 -12.81 -6.63
C ALA A 72 2.72 -11.43 -7.29
N LEU A 73 1.92 -10.44 -6.86
CA LEU A 73 1.95 -9.09 -7.43
C LEU A 73 3.27 -8.35 -7.19
N ARG A 74 3.94 -8.60 -6.07
CA ARG A 74 5.15 -7.84 -5.70
C ARG A 74 6.45 -8.49 -6.15
N PHE A 75 6.49 -9.81 -6.27
CA PHE A 75 7.74 -10.54 -6.45
C PHE A 75 7.75 -11.45 -7.68
N GLU A 76 6.60 -11.74 -8.27
CA GLU A 76 6.46 -12.65 -9.41
C GLU A 76 5.91 -11.95 -10.67
N GLY A 77 5.44 -10.69 -10.52
CA GLY A 77 4.85 -9.90 -11.59
C GLY A 77 5.88 -9.36 -12.57
N LYS A 78 5.38 -8.80 -13.68
CA LYS A 78 6.20 -8.24 -14.78
C LYS A 78 6.47 -6.76 -14.63
N LEU A 79 5.66 -6.03 -13.85
CA LEU A 79 5.84 -4.60 -13.64
C LEU A 79 7.18 -4.33 -12.95
N THR A 80 7.95 -3.42 -13.51
CA THR A 80 9.21 -2.98 -12.92
C THR A 80 9.00 -2.30 -11.57
N ASP A 81 10.04 -2.28 -10.73
CA ASP A 81 9.95 -1.76 -9.36
C ASP A 81 9.45 -0.31 -9.31
N ASN A 82 9.94 0.57 -10.19
CA ASN A 82 9.51 1.96 -10.24
C ASN A 82 8.02 2.10 -10.61
N ILE A 83 7.53 1.34 -11.58
CA ILE A 83 6.11 1.33 -11.98
C ILE A 83 5.23 0.82 -10.84
N ARG A 84 5.61 -0.32 -10.25
CA ARG A 84 4.88 -0.94 -9.14
C ARG A 84 4.81 -0.03 -7.91
N GLU A 85 5.95 0.49 -7.46
CA GLU A 85 6.01 1.32 -6.26
C GLU A 85 5.30 2.67 -6.47
N LEU A 86 5.39 3.28 -7.67
CA LEU A 86 4.65 4.49 -8.01
C LEU A 86 3.12 4.25 -8.01
N ALA A 87 2.66 3.16 -8.61
CA ALA A 87 1.25 2.78 -8.60
C ALA A 87 0.72 2.60 -7.17
N ILE A 88 1.50 1.96 -6.29
CA ILE A 88 1.16 1.81 -4.87
C ILE A 88 1.08 3.18 -4.18
N CYS A 89 2.01 4.10 -4.48
CA CYS A 89 1.97 5.46 -3.93
C CYS A 89 0.71 6.23 -4.34
N VAL A 90 0.25 6.07 -5.60
CA VAL A 90 -1.02 6.68 -6.04
C VAL A 90 -2.18 6.13 -5.22
N VAL A 91 -2.29 4.80 -5.07
CA VAL A 91 -3.35 4.18 -4.26
C VAL A 91 -3.28 4.61 -2.79
N ALA A 92 -2.08 4.61 -2.20
CA ALA A 92 -1.88 5.02 -0.81
C ALA A 92 -2.32 6.47 -0.57
N ARG A 93 -2.03 7.38 -1.52
CA ARG A 93 -2.46 8.79 -1.46
C ARG A 93 -3.97 8.90 -1.58
N GLU A 94 -4.59 8.25 -2.57
CA GLU A 94 -6.03 8.31 -2.81
C GLU A 94 -6.85 7.69 -1.66
N THR A 95 -6.31 6.66 -1.01
CA THR A 95 -6.95 6.03 0.16
C THR A 95 -6.57 6.68 1.50
N GLY A 96 -5.65 7.66 1.51
CA GLY A 96 -5.15 8.31 2.73
C GLY A 96 -4.44 7.35 3.68
N ASN A 97 -3.83 6.28 3.17
CA ASN A 97 -3.20 5.28 4.01
C ASN A 97 -1.77 5.64 4.38
N GLN A 98 -1.53 5.88 5.67
CA GLN A 98 -0.23 6.30 6.20
C GLN A 98 0.82 5.19 6.10
N PHE A 99 0.43 3.94 6.37
CA PHE A 99 1.37 2.83 6.38
C PHE A 99 1.94 2.56 4.97
N GLU A 100 1.06 2.40 3.98
CA GLU A 100 1.50 2.13 2.60
C GLU A 100 2.27 3.31 2.01
N TRP A 101 1.82 4.53 2.27
CA TRP A 101 2.55 5.72 1.84
C TRP A 101 3.97 5.76 2.39
N GLN A 102 4.12 5.67 3.71
CA GLN A 102 5.43 5.77 4.36
C GLN A 102 6.36 4.59 4.06
N THR A 103 5.79 3.45 3.68
CA THR A 103 6.54 2.27 3.24
C THR A 103 6.98 2.39 1.79
N HIS A 104 6.08 2.78 0.89
CA HIS A 104 6.29 2.68 -0.55
C HIS A 104 6.86 3.95 -1.18
N ALA A 105 6.64 5.14 -0.63
CA ALA A 105 7.24 6.37 -1.16
C ALA A 105 8.78 6.34 -1.18
N PRO A 106 9.48 5.91 -0.11
CA PRO A 106 10.94 5.73 -0.17
C PRO A 106 11.39 4.64 -1.15
N LEU A 107 10.59 3.57 -1.31
CA LEU A 107 10.89 2.50 -2.27
C LEU A 107 10.75 2.98 -3.71
N ALA A 108 9.73 3.79 -4.02
CA ALA A 108 9.57 4.41 -5.33
C ALA A 108 10.76 5.31 -5.67
N ILE A 109 11.20 6.16 -4.75
CA ILE A 109 12.39 7.00 -4.92
C ILE A 109 13.65 6.14 -5.15
N LYS A 110 13.83 5.11 -4.35
CA LYS A 110 14.96 4.16 -4.51
C LYS A 110 14.91 3.43 -5.85
N ALA A 111 13.72 3.15 -6.38
CA ALA A 111 13.53 2.54 -7.69
C ALA A 111 13.73 3.52 -8.86
N GLY A 112 13.97 4.79 -8.59
CA GLY A 112 14.29 5.81 -9.60
C GLY A 112 13.17 6.80 -9.90
N VAL A 113 12.01 6.71 -9.24
CA VAL A 113 10.94 7.71 -9.37
C VAL A 113 11.43 9.04 -8.81
N PRO A 114 11.30 10.17 -9.54
CA PRO A 114 11.79 11.45 -9.07
C PRO A 114 11.14 11.89 -7.74
N GLU A 115 11.93 12.34 -6.77
CA GLU A 115 11.45 12.83 -5.46
C GLU A 115 10.38 13.91 -5.59
N GLN A 116 10.56 14.82 -6.58
CA GLN A 116 9.59 15.88 -6.87
C GLN A 116 8.23 15.34 -7.31
N ALA A 117 8.18 14.18 -7.99
CA ALA A 117 6.94 13.51 -8.39
C ALA A 117 6.23 12.92 -7.15
N ILE A 118 6.98 12.28 -6.27
CA ILE A 118 6.45 11.77 -4.99
C ILE A 118 5.95 12.92 -4.10
N ALA A 119 6.69 14.04 -4.03
CA ALA A 119 6.24 15.23 -3.29
C ALA A 119 4.97 15.84 -3.89
N ALA A 120 4.81 15.82 -5.21
CA ALA A 120 3.58 16.26 -5.87
C ALA A 120 2.39 15.35 -5.51
N LEU A 121 2.58 14.03 -5.54
CA LEU A 121 1.57 13.06 -5.10
C LEU A 121 1.17 13.28 -3.64
N ALA A 122 2.14 13.44 -2.74
CA ALA A 122 1.86 13.71 -1.33
C ALA A 122 0.94 14.92 -1.15
N ALA A 123 1.12 15.95 -1.98
CA ALA A 123 0.30 17.15 -1.98
C ALA A 123 -1.03 17.03 -2.77
N GLY A 124 -1.40 15.82 -3.22
CA GLY A 124 -2.62 15.58 -4.00
C GLY A 124 -2.59 16.21 -5.40
N ARG A 125 -1.40 16.38 -5.97
CA ARG A 125 -1.20 16.94 -7.30
C ARG A 125 -0.70 15.87 -8.27
N ARG A 126 -1.07 15.99 -9.55
CA ARG A 126 -0.53 15.12 -10.60
C ARG A 126 0.99 15.24 -10.63
N PRO A 127 1.74 14.11 -10.54
CA PRO A 127 3.18 14.11 -10.60
C PRO A 127 3.68 14.61 -11.97
N ARG A 128 4.85 15.25 -11.97
CA ARG A 128 5.51 15.75 -13.19
C ARG A 128 6.96 15.26 -13.24
N GLY A 129 7.53 15.25 -14.43
CA GLY A 129 8.92 14.83 -14.62
C GLY A 129 9.12 13.31 -14.57
N LEU A 130 8.03 12.56 -14.69
CA LEU A 130 8.04 11.10 -14.80
C LEU A 130 8.50 10.68 -16.20
N ALA A 131 9.13 9.50 -16.30
CA ALA A 131 9.31 8.80 -17.57
C ALA A 131 7.94 8.44 -18.19
N ALA A 132 7.91 8.14 -19.49
CA ALA A 132 6.65 7.88 -20.20
C ALA A 132 5.84 6.74 -19.58
N GLU A 133 6.49 5.61 -19.26
CA GLU A 133 5.84 4.45 -18.63
C GLU A 133 5.37 4.77 -17.20
N GLU A 134 6.14 5.54 -16.43
CA GLU A 134 5.74 5.99 -15.10
C GLU A 134 4.51 6.90 -15.15
N ALA A 135 4.48 7.84 -16.11
CA ALA A 135 3.34 8.72 -16.30
C ALA A 135 2.09 7.92 -16.71
N CYS A 136 2.24 6.98 -17.65
CA CYS A 136 1.17 6.07 -18.06
C CYS A 136 0.60 5.29 -16.87
N ALA A 137 1.45 4.67 -16.04
CA ALA A 137 1.00 3.93 -14.87
C ALA A 137 0.30 4.81 -13.84
N ALA A 138 0.85 6.00 -13.56
CA ALA A 138 0.28 6.93 -12.59
C ALA A 138 -1.11 7.46 -13.06
N ASP A 139 -1.23 7.82 -14.34
CA ASP A 139 -2.49 8.30 -14.92
C ASP A 139 -3.55 7.17 -14.98
N PHE A 140 -3.13 5.94 -15.36
CA PHE A 140 -4.00 4.76 -15.36
C PHE A 140 -4.58 4.50 -13.96
N VAL A 141 -3.73 4.44 -12.94
CA VAL A 141 -4.19 4.16 -11.58
C VAL A 141 -5.02 5.33 -11.03
N ALA A 142 -4.66 6.57 -11.31
CA ALA A 142 -5.43 7.73 -10.88
C ALA A 142 -6.83 7.74 -11.52
N GLU A 143 -6.96 7.45 -12.81
CA GLU A 143 -8.25 7.34 -13.48
C GLU A 143 -9.08 6.17 -12.92
N LEU A 144 -8.44 5.00 -12.73
CA LEU A 144 -9.08 3.81 -12.13
C LEU A 144 -9.64 4.12 -10.73
N MET A 145 -8.88 4.82 -9.89
CA MET A 145 -9.30 5.20 -8.54
C MET A 145 -10.48 6.17 -8.57
N LEU A 146 -10.47 7.12 -9.51
CA LEU A 146 -11.50 8.16 -9.60
C LEU A 146 -12.80 7.64 -10.24
N ARG A 147 -12.70 6.80 -11.29
CA ARG A 147 -13.83 6.42 -12.14
C ARG A 147 -14.26 4.97 -12.00
N HIS A 148 -13.49 4.17 -11.26
CA HIS A 148 -13.70 2.70 -11.11
C HIS A 148 -13.58 1.93 -12.43
N GLY A 149 -12.86 2.48 -13.37
CA GLY A 149 -12.54 1.99 -14.70
C GLY A 149 -11.61 2.99 -15.39
N VAL A 150 -11.22 2.69 -16.61
CA VAL A 150 -10.38 3.58 -17.42
C VAL A 150 -11.01 3.80 -18.80
N SER A 151 -10.71 4.93 -19.42
CA SER A 151 -11.12 5.23 -20.80
C SER A 151 -10.40 4.33 -21.81
N ASP A 152 -10.95 4.24 -23.03
CA ASP A 152 -10.30 3.49 -24.11
C ASP A 152 -8.91 4.04 -24.44
N GLU A 153 -8.72 5.35 -24.34
CA GLU A 153 -7.42 6.01 -24.55
C GLU A 153 -6.40 5.56 -23.49
N THR A 154 -6.75 5.67 -22.19
CA THR A 154 -5.88 5.25 -21.08
C THR A 154 -5.59 3.75 -21.14
N TYR A 155 -6.58 2.93 -21.54
CA TYR A 155 -6.36 1.50 -21.73
C TYR A 155 -5.38 1.24 -22.90
N ALA A 156 -5.55 1.90 -24.03
CA ALA A 156 -4.67 1.74 -25.19
C ALA A 156 -3.22 2.15 -24.87
N GLU A 157 -3.02 3.23 -24.13
CA GLU A 157 -1.70 3.65 -23.65
C GLU A 157 -1.07 2.61 -22.72
N ALA A 158 -1.83 2.08 -21.76
CA ALA A 158 -1.35 1.05 -20.86
C ALA A 158 -0.97 -0.24 -21.60
N VAL A 159 -1.75 -0.64 -22.59
CA VAL A 159 -1.42 -1.80 -23.45
C VAL A 159 -0.18 -1.54 -24.29
N ALA A 160 0.01 -0.32 -24.79
CA ALA A 160 1.22 0.04 -25.54
C ALA A 160 2.47 0.02 -24.65
N CYS A 161 2.36 0.45 -23.37
CA CYS A 161 3.47 0.46 -22.43
C CYS A 161 3.77 -0.93 -21.83
N PHE A 162 2.75 -1.68 -21.45
CA PHE A 162 2.88 -2.87 -20.58
C PHE A 162 2.34 -4.16 -21.18
N GLY A 163 1.68 -4.11 -22.34
CA GLY A 163 0.91 -5.23 -22.88
C GLY A 163 -0.45 -5.41 -22.15
N GLN A 164 -1.29 -6.29 -22.67
CA GLN A 164 -2.59 -6.59 -22.07
C GLN A 164 -2.44 -7.21 -20.67
N ASP A 165 -1.48 -8.10 -20.51
CA ASP A 165 -1.15 -8.75 -19.25
C ASP A 165 -0.64 -7.74 -18.20
N GLY A 166 0.20 -6.79 -18.60
CA GLY A 166 0.66 -5.70 -17.72
C GLY A 166 -0.46 -4.74 -17.31
N ALA A 167 -1.40 -4.42 -18.20
CA ALA A 167 -2.58 -3.62 -17.85
C ALA A 167 -3.48 -4.35 -16.84
N VAL A 168 -3.65 -5.67 -16.97
CA VAL A 168 -4.38 -6.51 -16.01
C VAL A 168 -3.63 -6.57 -14.68
N GLU A 169 -2.31 -6.76 -14.70
CA GLU A 169 -1.48 -6.78 -13.49
C GLU A 169 -1.53 -5.45 -12.73
N LEU A 170 -1.45 -4.31 -13.44
CA LEU A 170 -1.55 -2.98 -12.85
C LEU A 170 -2.93 -2.75 -12.20
N THR A 171 -4.00 -3.22 -12.87
CA THR A 171 -5.36 -3.18 -12.30
C THR A 171 -5.48 -4.03 -11.03
N ALA A 172 -4.95 -5.26 -11.08
CA ALA A 172 -4.96 -6.17 -9.94
C ALA A 172 -4.11 -5.62 -8.77
N LEU A 173 -2.96 -5.03 -9.06
CA LEU A 173 -2.11 -4.37 -8.08
C LEU A 173 -2.86 -3.22 -7.38
N ALA A 174 -3.49 -2.32 -8.15
CA ALA A 174 -4.27 -1.22 -7.59
C ALA A 174 -5.40 -1.74 -6.69
N GLY A 175 -6.20 -2.69 -7.16
CA GLY A 175 -7.30 -3.29 -6.38
C GLY A 175 -6.82 -3.99 -5.10
N TYR A 176 -5.70 -4.70 -5.17
CA TYR A 176 -5.08 -5.31 -3.99
C TYR A 176 -4.68 -4.26 -2.96
N PHE A 177 -4.01 -3.20 -3.37
CA PHE A 177 -3.55 -2.16 -2.45
C PHE A 177 -4.71 -1.30 -1.92
N VAL A 178 -5.78 -1.08 -2.69
CA VAL A 178 -7.03 -0.48 -2.17
C VAL A 178 -7.59 -1.32 -1.02
N MET A 179 -7.70 -2.63 -1.21
CA MET A 179 -8.21 -3.54 -0.18
C MET A 179 -7.36 -3.50 1.09
N VAL A 180 -6.04 -3.62 0.99
CA VAL A 180 -5.17 -3.63 2.18
C VAL A 180 -5.12 -2.26 2.86
N CYS A 181 -5.17 -1.17 2.10
CA CYS A 181 -5.32 0.17 2.64
C CYS A 181 -6.61 0.31 3.46
N TRP A 182 -7.75 -0.13 2.93
CA TRP A 182 -9.03 -0.04 3.63
C TRP A 182 -9.06 -0.90 4.89
N VAL A 183 -8.48 -2.09 4.86
CA VAL A 183 -8.35 -2.96 6.05
C VAL A 183 -7.56 -2.24 7.13
N MET A 184 -6.45 -1.59 6.77
CA MET A 184 -5.64 -0.79 7.70
C MET A 184 -6.35 0.48 8.16
N ASN A 185 -7.06 1.18 7.27
CA ASN A 185 -7.81 2.39 7.62
C ASN A 185 -8.93 2.06 8.64
N VAL A 186 -9.66 0.95 8.44
CA VAL A 186 -10.67 0.46 9.39
C VAL A 186 -10.03 0.06 10.71
N GLY A 187 -8.91 -0.66 10.68
CA GLY A 187 -8.14 -1.07 11.85
C GLY A 187 -7.40 0.07 12.55
N ARG A 188 -7.28 1.23 11.90
CA ARG A 188 -6.43 2.35 12.31
C ARG A 188 -4.99 1.90 12.56
N THR A 189 -4.47 1.07 11.66
CA THR A 189 -3.06 0.65 11.71
C THR A 189 -2.18 1.85 11.41
N PRO A 190 -1.32 2.30 12.34
CA PRO A 190 -0.50 3.48 12.15
C PRO A 190 0.56 3.25 11.08
N GLY A 191 1.13 4.32 10.56
CA GLY A 191 2.35 4.27 9.76
C GLY A 191 3.50 3.62 10.55
N PRO A 192 4.55 3.13 9.86
CA PRO A 192 5.67 2.51 10.55
C PRO A 192 6.38 3.50 11.47
N ALA A 193 6.80 3.03 12.63
CA ALA A 193 7.70 3.79 13.48
C ALA A 193 9.03 4.01 12.75
N ASN A 194 9.59 5.22 12.86
CA ASN A 194 10.82 5.62 12.17
C ASN A 194 10.72 5.56 10.62
N ALA A 195 9.57 5.87 10.05
CA ALA A 195 9.40 5.98 8.61
C ALA A 195 10.37 6.99 8.00
N ALA A 196 10.96 6.64 6.85
CA ALA A 196 11.85 7.54 6.13
C ALA A 196 11.10 8.68 5.41
N ALA A 197 9.82 8.47 5.07
CA ALA A 197 8.97 9.49 4.48
C ALA A 197 8.04 10.12 5.53
N PRO A 198 7.75 11.43 5.42
CA PRO A 198 6.73 12.05 6.24
C PRO A 198 5.35 11.42 5.94
N GLY A 199 4.46 11.45 6.93
CA GLY A 199 3.09 10.99 6.73
C GLY A 199 2.32 11.91 5.77
N LEU A 200 1.28 11.36 5.16
CA LEU A 200 0.30 12.14 4.40
C LEU A 200 -0.47 13.05 5.35
N HIS A 201 -0.79 14.25 4.88
CA HIS A 201 -1.77 15.08 5.56
C HIS A 201 -3.12 14.36 5.58
N ALA A 202 -3.84 14.49 6.71
CA ALA A 202 -5.21 14.01 6.79
C ALA A 202 -6.04 14.63 5.65
N PHE A 203 -7.03 13.87 5.15
CA PHE A 203 -8.00 14.48 4.25
C PHE A 203 -8.64 15.68 4.95
N PRO A 204 -8.86 16.78 4.22
CA PRO A 204 -9.69 17.86 4.77
C PRO A 204 -11.05 17.26 5.14
N GLY A 205 -11.45 17.49 6.38
CA GLY A 205 -12.74 17.05 6.91
C GLY A 205 -13.89 17.84 6.31
#